data_483f4f59f70f510cc945939fcb333ae4
#
_entry.id   483f4f59f70f510cc945939fcb333ae4
#
_cell.length_a   1.000
_cell.length_b   1.000
_cell.length_c   1.000
_cell.angle_alpha   90.00
_cell.angle_beta   90.00
_cell.angle_gamma   90.00
#
_symmetry.space_group_name_H-M   'P 1'
#
loop_
_entity.id
_entity.type
_entity.pdbx_description
1 polymer ?
#
loop_
_entity_poly.entity_id
_entity_poly.type
_entity_poly.pdbx_seq_one_letter_code
_entity_poly.pdbx_strand_id
1 'polypeptide(L)'
;MHYMKLLGLGMMVFTIGATVLFGQGNQEAANLTREGIEASKAKDWDKAIAAFKRAAQLDEKYAPNLASALQQRATVYVSQGKFQEAITDYSEALKVKAKDPDIFERRAYAEMQLKNYDRALHDYGEAIKLSPQEPKYYQVRALIYQTKGDFKAALADVDKILTLDPNNQDAQQRKKFLEAKLHAPPTPPPTPSGPIPNPNVRPPVTATGTPATKP
;
A
#
# COMPACT_ATOMS: atom_id res chain seq x y z
N MET A 1 -51.55 45.77 19.79
CA MET A 1 -51.11 45.67 18.39
C MET A 1 -49.61 46.00 18.15
N HIS A 2 -48.81 46.30 19.20
CA HIS A 2 -47.38 46.69 19.05
C HIS A 2 -46.38 45.57 19.27
N TYR A 3 -46.74 44.42 19.87
CA TYR A 3 -45.85 43.33 20.16
C TYR A 3 -45.58 42.40 18.97
N MET A 4 -46.46 42.35 17.98
CA MET A 4 -46.22 41.48 16.79
C MET A 4 -45.21 42.04 15.76
N LYS A 5 -44.90 43.35 15.77
CA LYS A 5 -43.91 43.93 14.83
C LYS A 5 -42.46 43.75 15.25
N LEU A 6 -42.16 43.52 16.54
CA LEU A 6 -40.80 43.29 17.03
C LEU A 6 -40.29 41.88 16.79
N LEU A 7 -41.19 40.88 16.78
CA LEU A 7 -40.82 39.49 16.48
C LEU A 7 -40.43 39.25 14.99
N GLY A 8 -41.08 40.00 14.07
CA GLY A 8 -40.79 39.92 12.64
C GLY A 8 -39.42 40.51 12.25
N LEU A 9 -38.96 41.56 12.93
CA LEU A 9 -37.68 42.22 12.65
C LEU A 9 -36.49 41.40 13.16
N GLY A 10 -36.63 40.73 14.32
CA GLY A 10 -35.62 39.86 14.88
C GLY A 10 -35.34 38.61 14.03
N MET A 11 -36.40 38.02 13.46
CA MET A 11 -36.28 36.86 12.60
C MET A 11 -35.66 37.21 11.23
N MET A 12 -35.96 38.41 10.69
CA MET A 12 -35.42 38.84 9.39
C MET A 12 -33.95 39.23 9.47
N VAL A 13 -33.46 39.78 10.57
CA VAL A 13 -32.05 40.11 10.78
C VAL A 13 -31.23 38.87 10.99
N PHE A 14 -31.78 37.83 11.65
CA PHE A 14 -31.10 36.57 11.85
C PHE A 14 -30.92 35.75 10.55
N THR A 15 -31.90 35.77 9.66
CA THR A 15 -31.86 35.10 8.35
C THR A 15 -30.92 35.81 7.37
N ILE A 16 -30.86 37.14 7.35
CA ILE A 16 -29.97 37.93 6.51
C ILE A 16 -28.48 37.72 6.97
N GLY A 17 -28.24 37.73 8.28
CA GLY A 17 -26.91 37.47 8.85
C GLY A 17 -26.38 36.07 8.52
N ALA A 18 -27.23 35.04 8.61
CA ALA A 18 -26.88 33.67 8.30
C ALA A 18 -26.55 33.48 6.79
N THR A 19 -27.36 34.07 5.89
CA THR A 19 -27.13 33.98 4.44
C THR A 19 -25.87 34.72 3.98
N VAL A 20 -25.55 35.85 4.61
CA VAL A 20 -24.30 36.59 4.33
C VAL A 20 -23.07 35.81 4.82
N LEU A 21 -23.11 35.23 6.00
CA LEU A 21 -22.03 34.38 6.53
C LEU A 21 -21.81 33.11 5.70
N PHE A 22 -22.88 32.43 5.26
CA PHE A 22 -22.81 31.30 4.34
C PHE A 22 -22.24 31.69 2.98
N GLY A 23 -22.62 32.84 2.45
CA GLY A 23 -22.06 33.34 1.17
C GLY A 23 -20.59 33.66 1.25
N GLN A 24 -20.12 34.21 2.36
CA GLN A 24 -18.69 34.49 2.58
C GLN A 24 -17.84 33.22 2.71
N GLY A 25 -18.32 32.20 3.46
CA GLY A 25 -17.63 30.93 3.60
C GLY A 25 -17.46 30.19 2.26
N ASN A 26 -18.49 30.22 1.42
CA ASN A 26 -18.41 29.60 0.08
C ASN A 26 -17.43 30.33 -0.84
N GLN A 27 -17.33 31.65 -0.76
CA GLN A 27 -16.37 32.44 -1.55
C GLN A 27 -14.94 32.19 -1.07
N GLU A 28 -14.72 32.12 0.25
CA GLU A 28 -13.42 31.79 0.83
C GLU A 28 -12.97 30.39 0.42
N ALA A 29 -13.84 29.38 0.51
CA ALA A 29 -13.55 28.02 0.08
C ALA A 29 -13.15 27.95 -1.42
N ALA A 30 -13.86 28.69 -2.27
CA ALA A 30 -13.53 28.78 -3.70
C ALA A 30 -12.17 29.46 -3.95
N ASN A 31 -11.83 30.50 -3.21
CA ASN A 31 -10.54 31.18 -3.33
C ASN A 31 -9.39 30.27 -2.87
N LEU A 32 -9.55 29.60 -1.72
CA LEU A 32 -8.58 28.61 -1.22
C LEU A 32 -8.40 27.44 -2.22
N THR A 33 -9.49 26.99 -2.86
CA THR A 33 -9.39 25.95 -3.89
C THR A 33 -8.58 26.42 -5.08
N ARG A 34 -8.77 27.67 -5.52
CA ARG A 34 -7.94 28.26 -6.61
C ARG A 34 -6.47 28.35 -6.21
N GLU A 35 -6.18 28.80 -4.99
CA GLU A 35 -4.80 28.82 -4.45
C GLU A 35 -4.19 27.41 -4.46
N GLY A 36 -4.93 26.40 -3.99
CA GLY A 36 -4.48 25.01 -4.00
C GLY A 36 -4.21 24.47 -5.41
N ILE A 37 -5.03 24.85 -6.40
CA ILE A 37 -4.82 24.47 -7.81
C ILE A 37 -3.53 25.12 -8.35
N GLU A 38 -3.29 26.39 -8.10
CA GLU A 38 -2.07 27.05 -8.56
C GLU A 38 -0.82 26.47 -7.88
N ALA A 39 -0.87 26.18 -6.58
CA ALA A 39 0.19 25.49 -5.87
C ALA A 39 0.44 24.07 -6.45
N SER A 40 -0.62 23.34 -6.80
CA SER A 40 -0.51 22.02 -7.43
C SER A 40 0.17 22.08 -8.81
N LYS A 41 -0.13 23.09 -9.63
CA LYS A 41 0.54 23.33 -10.91
C LYS A 41 2.04 23.61 -10.72
N ALA A 42 2.38 24.32 -9.65
CA ALA A 42 3.77 24.60 -9.25
C ALA A 42 4.45 23.39 -8.56
N LYS A 43 3.71 22.28 -8.34
CA LYS A 43 4.13 21.10 -7.55
C LYS A 43 4.51 21.42 -6.09
N ASP A 44 4.01 22.54 -5.57
CA ASP A 44 4.11 22.90 -4.15
C ASP A 44 2.97 22.18 -3.40
N TRP A 45 3.21 20.88 -3.13
CA TRP A 45 2.19 20.01 -2.56
C TRP A 45 1.84 20.40 -1.14
N ASP A 46 2.76 20.94 -0.37
CA ASP A 46 2.52 21.37 1.01
C ASP A 46 1.53 22.53 1.04
N LYS A 47 1.76 23.54 0.20
CA LYS A 47 0.85 24.67 0.05
C LYS A 47 -0.50 24.23 -0.52
N ALA A 48 -0.51 23.34 -1.53
CA ALA A 48 -1.75 22.81 -2.11
C ALA A 48 -2.60 22.08 -1.07
N ILE A 49 -2.00 21.19 -0.28
CA ILE A 49 -2.68 20.44 0.77
C ILE A 49 -3.22 21.37 1.85
N ALA A 50 -2.44 22.37 2.29
CA ALA A 50 -2.90 23.33 3.28
C ALA A 50 -4.13 24.12 2.79
N ALA A 51 -4.10 24.59 1.55
CA ALA A 51 -5.22 25.32 0.94
C ALA A 51 -6.46 24.43 0.77
N PHE A 52 -6.32 23.22 0.20
CA PHE A 52 -7.43 22.29 0.02
C PHE A 52 -8.01 21.79 1.34
N LYS A 53 -7.20 21.60 2.37
CA LYS A 53 -7.66 21.21 3.71
C LYS A 53 -8.57 22.28 4.31
N ARG A 54 -8.19 23.55 4.22
CA ARG A 54 -9.03 24.67 4.67
C ARG A 54 -10.28 24.79 3.80
N ALA A 55 -10.17 24.65 2.48
CA ALA A 55 -11.33 24.67 1.60
C ALA A 55 -12.34 23.57 1.94
N ALA A 56 -11.87 22.34 2.20
CA ALA A 56 -12.71 21.21 2.57
C ALA A 56 -13.36 21.35 3.97
N GLN A 57 -12.72 22.08 4.88
CA GLN A 57 -13.31 22.41 6.18
C GLN A 57 -14.49 23.42 6.07
N LEU A 58 -14.41 24.31 5.08
CA LEU A 58 -15.47 25.28 4.81
C LEU A 58 -16.60 24.68 3.97
N ASP A 59 -16.26 23.77 3.05
CA ASP A 59 -17.23 23.11 2.18
C ASP A 59 -16.65 21.75 1.74
N GLU A 60 -17.30 20.68 2.20
CA GLU A 60 -16.87 19.28 1.99
C GLU A 60 -16.74 18.91 0.49
N LYS A 61 -17.44 19.60 -0.41
CA LYS A 61 -17.34 19.35 -1.86
C LYS A 61 -15.91 19.49 -2.39
N TYR A 62 -15.01 20.21 -1.68
CA TYR A 62 -13.60 20.37 -2.04
C TYR A 62 -12.67 19.30 -1.46
N ALA A 63 -13.17 18.40 -0.61
CA ALA A 63 -12.39 17.31 -0.06
C ALA A 63 -11.71 16.41 -1.12
N PRO A 64 -12.32 16.10 -2.28
CA PRO A 64 -11.64 15.35 -3.34
C PRO A 64 -10.34 15.99 -3.85
N ASN A 65 -10.23 17.32 -3.82
CA ASN A 65 -9.01 18.03 -4.21
C ASN A 65 -7.87 17.78 -3.20
N LEU A 66 -8.22 17.78 -1.91
CA LEU A 66 -7.28 17.40 -0.84
C LEU A 66 -6.77 15.96 -1.04
N ALA A 67 -7.66 15.01 -1.26
CA ALA A 67 -7.25 13.62 -1.49
C ALA A 67 -6.32 13.48 -2.70
N SER A 68 -6.60 14.21 -3.79
CA SER A 68 -5.77 14.20 -4.99
C SER A 68 -4.38 14.80 -4.73
N ALA A 69 -4.29 15.92 -4.00
CA ALA A 69 -3.01 16.54 -3.64
C ALA A 69 -2.16 15.64 -2.72
N LEU A 70 -2.79 14.99 -1.74
CA LEU A 70 -2.13 14.00 -0.87
C LEU A 70 -1.58 12.83 -1.68
N GLN A 71 -2.35 12.26 -2.63
CA GLN A 71 -1.87 11.19 -3.50
C GLN A 71 -0.65 11.62 -4.33
N GLN A 72 -0.66 12.84 -4.86
CA GLN A 72 0.46 13.36 -5.64
C GLN A 72 1.72 13.53 -4.78
N ARG A 73 1.61 14.09 -3.57
CA ARG A 73 2.74 14.21 -2.65
C ARG A 73 3.25 12.83 -2.23
N ALA A 74 2.36 11.89 -1.91
CA ALA A 74 2.73 10.52 -1.60
C ALA A 74 3.51 9.86 -2.75
N THR A 75 3.11 10.09 -4.00
CA THR A 75 3.84 9.58 -5.18
C THR A 75 5.25 10.18 -5.26
N VAL A 76 5.42 11.46 -4.93
CA VAL A 76 6.75 12.09 -4.84
C VAL A 76 7.56 11.45 -3.72
N TYR A 77 6.97 11.21 -2.55
CA TYR A 77 7.64 10.53 -1.44
C TYR A 77 8.09 9.11 -1.82
N VAL A 78 7.25 8.35 -2.53
CA VAL A 78 7.63 7.03 -3.06
C VAL A 78 8.85 7.12 -3.97
N SER A 79 8.88 8.09 -4.88
CA SER A 79 10.02 8.29 -5.79
C SER A 79 11.32 8.67 -5.08
N GLN A 80 11.21 9.25 -3.88
CA GLN A 80 12.33 9.62 -3.00
C GLN A 80 12.71 8.49 -2.01
N GLY A 81 12.02 7.36 -2.03
CA GLY A 81 12.22 6.29 -1.05
C GLY A 81 11.65 6.59 0.35
N LYS A 82 10.88 7.66 0.51
CA LYS A 82 10.23 8.08 1.76
C LYS A 82 8.89 7.36 1.92
N PHE A 83 8.96 6.04 2.10
CA PHE A 83 7.76 5.19 2.08
C PHE A 83 6.84 5.43 3.26
N GLN A 84 7.37 5.77 4.45
CA GLN A 84 6.55 6.03 5.64
C GLN A 84 5.73 7.32 5.49
N GLU A 85 6.30 8.36 4.92
CA GLU A 85 5.61 9.61 4.60
C GLU A 85 4.54 9.39 3.53
N ALA A 86 4.85 8.58 2.52
CA ALA A 86 3.87 8.21 1.49
C ALA A 86 2.67 7.45 2.07
N ILE A 87 2.89 6.49 2.99
CA ILE A 87 1.84 5.75 3.68
C ILE A 87 0.95 6.69 4.49
N THR A 88 1.54 7.70 5.14
CA THR A 88 0.79 8.71 5.89
C THR A 88 -0.15 9.48 4.98
N ASP A 89 0.35 9.97 3.85
CA ASP A 89 -0.45 10.74 2.90
C ASP A 89 -1.55 9.89 2.22
N TYR A 90 -1.23 8.65 1.81
CA TYR A 90 -2.25 7.74 1.28
C TYR A 90 -3.33 7.42 2.33
N SER A 91 -2.94 7.28 3.60
CA SER A 91 -3.88 7.03 4.68
C SER A 91 -4.81 8.23 4.93
N GLU A 92 -4.30 9.44 4.83
CA GLU A 92 -5.13 10.65 4.90
C GLU A 92 -6.05 10.78 3.66
N ALA A 93 -5.55 10.44 2.48
CA ALA A 93 -6.36 10.43 1.25
C ALA A 93 -7.53 9.43 1.34
N LEU A 94 -7.31 8.26 1.95
CA LEU A 94 -8.35 7.25 2.17
C LEU A 94 -9.42 7.67 3.18
N LYS A 95 -9.15 8.62 4.09
CA LYS A 95 -10.21 9.19 4.94
C LYS A 95 -11.24 9.95 4.12
N VAL A 96 -10.83 10.52 3.00
CA VAL A 96 -11.69 11.28 2.09
C VAL A 96 -12.29 10.37 1.01
N LYS A 97 -11.45 9.52 0.42
CA LYS A 97 -11.81 8.58 -0.65
C LYS A 97 -11.68 7.13 -0.17
N ALA A 98 -12.54 6.73 0.75
CA ALA A 98 -12.49 5.41 1.39
C ALA A 98 -12.67 4.22 0.42
N LYS A 99 -13.18 4.45 -0.79
CA LYS A 99 -13.46 3.41 -1.81
C LYS A 99 -12.67 3.63 -3.10
N ASP A 100 -11.42 4.01 -3.00
CA ASP A 100 -10.54 4.21 -4.14
C ASP A 100 -9.49 3.07 -4.18
N PRO A 101 -9.61 2.08 -5.09
CA PRO A 101 -8.72 0.92 -5.13
C PRO A 101 -7.28 1.30 -5.48
N ASP A 102 -7.07 2.38 -6.22
CA ASP A 102 -5.73 2.83 -6.60
C ASP A 102 -4.95 3.39 -5.39
N ILE A 103 -5.65 4.01 -4.43
CA ILE A 103 -4.98 4.48 -3.20
C ILE A 103 -4.56 3.30 -2.34
N PHE A 104 -5.40 2.28 -2.20
CA PHE A 104 -5.03 1.04 -1.49
C PHE A 104 -3.83 0.36 -2.16
N GLU A 105 -3.83 0.20 -3.48
CA GLU A 105 -2.71 -0.37 -4.22
C GLU A 105 -1.40 0.37 -3.97
N ARG A 106 -1.43 1.69 -4.07
CA ARG A 106 -0.24 2.55 -3.87
C ARG A 106 0.26 2.51 -2.44
N ARG A 107 -0.64 2.49 -1.45
CA ARG A 107 -0.26 2.34 -0.05
C ARG A 107 0.34 0.96 0.21
N ALA A 108 -0.28 -0.10 -0.30
CA ALA A 108 0.24 -1.46 -0.22
C ALA A 108 1.65 -1.58 -0.81
N TYR A 109 1.89 -0.94 -1.95
CA TYR A 109 3.23 -0.89 -2.54
C TYR A 109 4.25 -0.25 -1.58
N ALA A 110 3.93 0.88 -0.97
CA ALA A 110 4.81 1.53 0.00
C ALA A 110 5.04 0.66 1.25
N GLU A 111 4.00 -0.03 1.74
CA GLU A 111 4.11 -1.00 2.85
C GLU A 111 5.01 -2.18 2.48
N MET A 112 4.96 -2.68 1.24
CA MET A 112 5.86 -3.74 0.75
C MET A 112 7.33 -3.29 0.75
N GLN A 113 7.63 -2.05 0.37
CA GLN A 113 9.01 -1.54 0.40
C GLN A 113 9.58 -1.52 1.82
N LEU A 114 8.73 -1.34 2.83
CA LEU A 114 9.08 -1.44 4.25
C LEU A 114 8.97 -2.87 4.80
N LYS A 115 8.68 -3.87 3.96
CA LYS A 115 8.46 -5.28 4.33
C LYS A 115 7.28 -5.50 5.28
N ASN A 116 6.36 -4.56 5.35
CA ASN A 116 5.12 -4.64 6.13
C ASN A 116 4.07 -5.49 5.37
N TYR A 117 4.41 -6.75 5.10
CA TYR A 117 3.63 -7.62 4.23
C TYR A 117 2.18 -7.81 4.68
N ASP A 118 1.90 -7.86 5.97
CA ASP A 118 0.52 -8.03 6.47
C ASP A 118 -0.37 -6.83 6.15
N ARG A 119 0.17 -5.62 6.27
CA ARG A 119 -0.54 -4.40 5.88
C ARG A 119 -0.75 -4.33 4.37
N ALA A 120 0.27 -4.70 3.59
CA ALA A 120 0.15 -4.77 2.15
C ALA A 120 -0.92 -5.79 1.71
N LEU A 121 -0.97 -6.98 2.32
CA LEU A 121 -2.01 -7.98 2.07
C LEU A 121 -3.41 -7.47 2.38
N HIS A 122 -3.57 -6.72 3.48
CA HIS A 122 -4.83 -6.07 3.84
C HIS A 122 -5.27 -5.10 2.73
N ASP A 123 -4.38 -4.22 2.31
CA ASP A 123 -4.69 -3.19 1.32
C ASP A 123 -4.99 -3.78 -0.07
N TYR A 124 -4.22 -4.79 -0.51
CA TYR A 124 -4.58 -5.52 -1.74
C TYR A 124 -5.91 -6.25 -1.60
N GLY A 125 -6.24 -6.75 -0.39
CA GLY A 125 -7.56 -7.31 -0.09
C GLY A 125 -8.68 -6.30 -0.28
N GLU A 126 -8.52 -5.07 0.20
CA GLU A 126 -9.49 -3.98 0.01
C GLU A 126 -9.59 -3.56 -1.47
N ALA A 127 -8.45 -3.42 -2.17
CA ALA A 127 -8.45 -3.13 -3.61
C ALA A 127 -9.20 -4.20 -4.42
N ILE A 128 -9.03 -5.49 -4.10
CA ILE A 128 -9.73 -6.61 -4.73
C ILE A 128 -11.24 -6.55 -4.45
N LYS A 129 -11.67 -6.23 -3.23
CA LYS A 129 -13.10 -6.06 -2.92
C LYS A 129 -13.75 -4.97 -3.77
N LEU A 130 -13.02 -3.88 -4.02
CA LEU A 130 -13.49 -2.76 -4.82
C LEU A 130 -13.45 -3.05 -6.33
N SER A 131 -12.46 -3.81 -6.78
CA SER A 131 -12.23 -4.13 -8.20
C SER A 131 -11.84 -5.60 -8.38
N PRO A 132 -12.81 -6.54 -8.24
CA PRO A 132 -12.53 -7.98 -8.22
C PRO A 132 -12.15 -8.58 -9.60
N GLN A 133 -12.26 -7.79 -10.66
CA GLN A 133 -11.90 -8.20 -12.02
C GLN A 133 -10.51 -7.70 -12.44
N GLU A 134 -9.76 -7.06 -11.55
CA GLU A 134 -8.45 -6.51 -11.86
C GLU A 134 -7.34 -7.53 -11.52
N PRO A 135 -6.72 -8.21 -12.50
CA PRO A 135 -5.76 -9.29 -12.25
C PRO A 135 -4.50 -8.83 -11.51
N LYS A 136 -4.09 -7.58 -11.69
CA LYS A 136 -2.85 -7.05 -11.08
C LYS A 136 -2.85 -7.16 -9.56
N TYR A 137 -4.01 -6.97 -8.91
CA TYR A 137 -4.07 -7.05 -7.45
C TYR A 137 -3.85 -8.46 -6.92
N TYR A 138 -4.44 -9.46 -7.57
CA TYR A 138 -4.19 -10.87 -7.26
C TYR A 138 -2.72 -11.24 -7.53
N GLN A 139 -2.14 -10.73 -8.62
CA GLN A 139 -0.76 -11.02 -9.00
C GLN A 139 0.23 -10.57 -7.93
N VAL A 140 0.08 -9.33 -7.44
CA VAL A 140 0.97 -8.81 -6.39
C VAL A 140 0.68 -9.46 -5.04
N ARG A 141 -0.58 -9.73 -4.70
CA ARG A 141 -0.94 -10.42 -3.46
C ARG A 141 -0.41 -11.86 -3.43
N ALA A 142 -0.48 -12.58 -4.54
CA ALA A 142 0.15 -13.90 -4.68
C ALA A 142 1.67 -13.85 -4.47
N LEU A 143 2.34 -12.81 -4.98
CA LEU A 143 3.78 -12.63 -4.75
C LEU A 143 4.11 -12.41 -3.26
N ILE A 144 3.30 -11.61 -2.55
CA ILE A 144 3.46 -11.40 -1.10
C ILE A 144 3.25 -12.72 -0.34
N TYR A 145 2.18 -13.47 -0.65
CA TYR A 145 1.95 -14.79 -0.04
C TYR A 145 3.11 -15.75 -0.30
N GLN A 146 3.62 -15.78 -1.54
CA GLN A 146 4.79 -16.60 -1.89
C GLN A 146 6.03 -16.19 -1.08
N THR A 147 6.27 -14.89 -0.90
CA THR A 147 7.38 -14.36 -0.09
C THR A 147 7.26 -14.77 1.38
N LYS A 148 6.03 -14.84 1.89
CA LYS A 148 5.71 -15.30 3.25
C LYS A 148 5.73 -16.83 3.40
N GLY A 149 5.88 -17.57 2.29
CA GLY A 149 5.81 -19.04 2.30
C GLY A 149 4.40 -19.62 2.32
N ASP A 150 3.36 -18.79 2.21
CA ASP A 150 1.97 -19.23 2.11
C ASP A 150 1.64 -19.58 0.64
N PHE A 151 2.19 -20.71 0.20
CA PHE A 151 2.01 -21.18 -1.17
C PHE A 151 0.57 -21.52 -1.50
N LYS A 152 -0.23 -21.90 -0.49
CA LYS A 152 -1.65 -22.22 -0.68
C LYS A 152 -2.47 -20.97 -0.99
N ALA A 153 -2.28 -19.89 -0.24
CA ALA A 153 -2.94 -18.62 -0.51
C ALA A 153 -2.48 -18.01 -1.84
N ALA A 154 -1.17 -18.11 -2.14
CA ALA A 154 -0.63 -17.68 -3.43
C ALA A 154 -1.28 -18.42 -4.60
N LEU A 155 -1.47 -19.75 -4.48
CA LEU A 155 -2.10 -20.57 -5.52
C LEU A 155 -3.55 -20.15 -5.76
N ALA A 156 -4.32 -19.87 -4.70
CA ALA A 156 -5.69 -19.41 -4.83
C ALA A 156 -5.82 -18.10 -5.63
N ASP A 157 -4.89 -17.15 -5.43
CA ASP A 157 -4.84 -15.91 -6.21
C ASP A 157 -4.45 -16.17 -7.67
N VAL A 158 -3.49 -17.06 -7.91
CA VAL A 158 -3.09 -17.46 -9.29
C VAL A 158 -4.25 -18.16 -10.02
N ASP A 159 -5.01 -19.01 -9.35
CA ASP A 159 -6.20 -19.64 -9.93
C ASP A 159 -7.27 -18.60 -10.28
N LYS A 160 -7.39 -17.54 -9.47
CA LYS A 160 -8.29 -16.42 -9.78
C LYS A 160 -7.83 -15.67 -11.03
N ILE A 161 -6.52 -15.43 -11.19
CA ILE A 161 -5.97 -14.82 -12.42
C ILE A 161 -6.30 -15.68 -13.63
N LEU A 162 -6.11 -16.99 -13.55
CA LEU A 162 -6.41 -17.92 -14.64
C LEU A 162 -7.92 -18.06 -14.93
N THR A 163 -8.77 -17.78 -13.93
CA THR A 163 -10.22 -17.68 -14.15
C THR A 163 -10.58 -16.43 -14.96
N LEU A 164 -9.85 -15.32 -14.76
CA LEU A 164 -10.05 -14.05 -15.48
C LEU A 164 -9.41 -14.08 -16.88
N ASP A 165 -8.23 -14.68 -16.99
CA ASP A 165 -7.47 -14.86 -18.23
C ASP A 165 -6.83 -16.26 -18.27
N PRO A 166 -7.51 -17.26 -18.88
CA PRO A 166 -6.99 -18.62 -18.97
C PRO A 166 -5.69 -18.76 -19.76
N ASN A 167 -5.37 -17.79 -20.63
CA ASN A 167 -4.18 -17.80 -21.48
C ASN A 167 -2.99 -17.07 -20.85
N ASN A 168 -3.09 -16.61 -19.62
CA ASN A 168 -2.00 -15.93 -18.91
C ASN A 168 -0.84 -16.90 -18.63
N GLN A 169 0.19 -16.81 -19.46
CA GLN A 169 1.35 -17.72 -19.40
C GLN A 169 2.11 -17.59 -18.07
N ASP A 170 2.28 -16.38 -17.56
CA ASP A 170 2.98 -16.14 -16.28
C ASP A 170 2.23 -16.80 -15.12
N ALA A 171 0.89 -16.68 -15.10
CA ALA A 171 0.07 -17.33 -14.10
C ALA A 171 0.13 -18.87 -14.21
N GLN A 172 0.13 -19.42 -15.43
CA GLN A 172 0.26 -20.87 -15.64
C GLN A 172 1.62 -21.40 -15.13
N GLN A 173 2.71 -20.67 -15.40
CA GLN A 173 4.04 -21.05 -14.91
C GLN A 173 4.12 -20.93 -13.39
N ARG A 174 3.57 -19.86 -12.82
CA ARG A 174 3.53 -19.66 -11.36
C ARG A 174 2.69 -20.73 -10.67
N LYS A 175 1.59 -21.16 -11.26
CA LYS A 175 0.76 -22.27 -10.77
C LYS A 175 1.59 -23.53 -10.63
N LYS A 176 2.28 -23.97 -11.69
CA LYS A 176 3.14 -25.14 -11.67
C LYS A 176 4.22 -25.07 -10.58
N PHE A 177 4.83 -23.90 -10.44
CA PHE A 177 5.83 -23.69 -9.39
C PHE A 177 5.24 -23.84 -7.99
N LEU A 178 4.08 -23.22 -7.73
CA LEU A 178 3.42 -23.25 -6.41
C LEU A 178 2.94 -24.66 -6.06
N GLU A 179 2.37 -25.40 -7.02
CA GLU A 179 1.98 -26.81 -6.86
C GLU A 179 3.19 -27.69 -6.51
N ALA A 180 4.31 -27.51 -7.21
CA ALA A 180 5.55 -28.23 -6.89
C ALA A 180 6.05 -27.92 -5.46
N LYS A 181 5.91 -26.68 -4.99
CA LYS A 181 6.26 -26.31 -3.61
C LYS A 181 5.35 -26.93 -2.57
N LEU A 182 4.06 -27.04 -2.87
CA LEU A 182 3.08 -27.66 -1.97
C LEU A 182 3.25 -29.18 -1.86
N HIS A 183 3.71 -29.83 -2.93
CA HIS A 183 3.93 -31.29 -3.00
C HIS A 183 5.37 -31.71 -2.71
N ALA A 184 6.28 -30.74 -2.52
CA ALA A 184 7.66 -31.06 -2.15
C ALA A 184 7.69 -31.78 -0.80
N PRO A 185 8.38 -32.91 -0.67
CA PRO A 185 8.57 -33.56 0.61
C PRO A 185 9.30 -32.57 1.56
N PRO A 186 8.99 -32.61 2.88
CA PRO A 186 9.68 -31.76 3.83
C PRO A 186 11.19 -31.94 3.67
N THR A 187 11.91 -30.83 3.53
CA THR A 187 13.38 -30.86 3.49
C THR A 187 13.86 -31.58 4.73
N PRO A 188 14.67 -32.66 4.59
CA PRO A 188 15.20 -33.34 5.76
C PRO A 188 15.94 -32.29 6.61
N PRO A 189 15.88 -32.42 7.96
CA PRO A 189 16.65 -31.54 8.82
C PRO A 189 18.11 -31.58 8.40
N PRO A 190 18.85 -30.46 8.46
CA PRO A 190 20.26 -30.46 8.14
C PRO A 190 20.90 -31.60 8.92
N THR A 191 21.53 -32.55 8.20
CA THR A 191 22.29 -33.62 8.83
C THR A 191 23.26 -32.95 9.78
N PRO A 192 23.28 -33.33 11.07
CA PRO A 192 24.26 -32.77 11.98
C PRO A 192 25.64 -33.04 11.30
N SER A 193 26.37 -31.97 11.06
CA SER A 193 27.73 -32.03 10.60
C SER A 193 28.41 -33.06 11.48
N GLY A 194 28.98 -34.13 10.87
CA GLY A 194 29.63 -35.20 11.62
C GLY A 194 30.60 -34.63 12.66
N PRO A 195 30.97 -35.40 13.65
CA PRO A 195 31.75 -34.91 14.79
C PRO A 195 32.94 -34.10 14.23
N ILE A 196 33.04 -32.84 14.73
CA ILE A 196 34.14 -31.94 14.40
C ILE A 196 35.47 -32.76 14.61
N PRO A 197 36.32 -32.93 13.63
CA PRO A 197 37.59 -33.67 13.81
C PRO A 197 38.32 -33.05 14.98
N ASN A 198 38.57 -33.84 16.03
CA ASN A 198 39.34 -33.40 17.18
C ASN A 198 40.74 -32.99 16.70
N PRO A 199 41.14 -31.72 16.80
CA PRO A 199 42.45 -31.26 16.33
C PRO A 199 43.61 -31.92 17.02
N ASN A 200 43.39 -32.66 18.13
CA ASN A 200 44.39 -33.36 18.92
C ASN A 200 44.53 -34.86 18.53
N VAL A 201 43.75 -35.40 17.59
CA VAL A 201 43.89 -36.75 17.09
C VAL A 201 44.84 -36.74 15.91
N ARG A 202 46.11 -37.14 16.14
CA ARG A 202 47.05 -37.38 15.03
C ARG A 202 46.52 -38.49 14.14
N PRO A 203 46.57 -38.33 12.80
CA PRO A 203 46.23 -39.41 11.90
C PRO A 203 47.21 -40.60 12.09
N PRO A 204 46.74 -41.85 11.96
CA PRO A 204 47.61 -43.02 12.08
C PRO A 204 48.70 -42.93 11.03
N VAL A 205 49.97 -43.03 11.47
CA VAL A 205 51.15 -43.10 10.59
C VAL A 205 51.07 -44.42 9.81
N THR A 206 50.83 -44.34 8.53
CA THR A 206 50.97 -45.45 7.62
C THR A 206 52.45 -45.81 7.56
N ALA A 207 52.83 -47.00 8.11
CA ALA A 207 54.13 -47.53 7.98
C ALA A 207 54.41 -47.79 6.48
N THR A 208 55.28 -46.99 5.92
CA THR A 208 55.83 -47.20 4.56
C THR A 208 56.79 -48.37 4.61
N GLY A 209 56.50 -49.33 3.78
CA GLY A 209 57.24 -50.59 3.66
C GLY A 209 58.74 -50.42 3.34
N THR A 210 59.50 -51.30 3.90
CA THR A 210 60.92 -51.54 3.74
C THR A 210 61.30 -51.80 2.25
N PRO A 211 62.36 -51.20 1.70
CA PRO A 211 62.79 -51.57 0.35
C PRO A 211 63.53 -52.93 0.42
N ALA A 212 63.11 -53.83 -0.42
CA ALA A 212 63.78 -55.11 -0.64
C ALA A 212 65.10 -54.88 -1.28
N THR A 213 66.16 -55.32 -0.63
CA THR A 213 67.51 -55.52 -1.22
C THR A 213 67.55 -56.78 -2.09
N LYS A 214 68.03 -56.63 -3.30
CA LYS A 214 68.34 -57.73 -4.21
C LYS A 214 69.82 -58.05 -4.16
N PRO A 215 70.23 -59.33 -4.37
CA PRO A 215 71.63 -59.79 -4.41
C PRO A 215 72.42 -59.35 -5.63
#